data_e45b833d3025aed8afdf4c2ca49d47ea
#
_entry.id   e45b833d3025aed8afdf4c2ca49d47ea
#
_cell.length_a   1.000
_cell.length_b   1.000
_cell.length_c   1.000
_cell.angle_alpha   90.00
_cell.angle_beta   90.00
_cell.angle_gamma   90.00
#
_symmetry.space_group_name_H-M   'P 1'
#
loop_
_entity.id
_entity.type
_entity.pdbx_description
1 polymer ?
#
loop_
_entity_poly.entity_id
_entity_poly.type
_entity_poly.pdbx_seq_one_letter_code
_entity_poly.pdbx_strand_id
1 'polypeptide(L)'
;MVQASMDGILLGILFALIAYGMALQWGVMNIINIAQGELVIMGGYIAYFMYVAGIHPAYGVIVSPIIMYFVGVGLYKLVINKVVDRDMFISILATFGISILTQQLMNFIFGADVVVANSNFGTTMLFDNSVTLPNSKIFSAVVSVIFAIGLVFYMKKSKLGRAIRATAQNARAAKILGVDTEKVYAATFGINAALCGVAGSLIAITFTLHPYVGLPYTVRSFMIVIVAGLGNLPGVALSGMGLGVFEEFSDYI
;
A
#
# COMPACT_ATOMS: atom_id res chain seq x y z
N MET A 1 -0.76 12.14 25.66
CA MET A 1 0.42 12.38 24.80
C MET A 1 1.24 11.13 24.51
N VAL A 2 1.72 10.36 25.50
CA VAL A 2 2.49 9.11 25.22
C VAL A 2 1.67 8.11 24.41
N GLN A 3 0.39 7.90 24.74
CA GLN A 3 -0.49 7.02 23.99
C GLN A 3 -0.65 7.46 22.53
N ALA A 4 -0.94 8.75 22.28
CA ALA A 4 -1.05 9.29 20.92
C ALA A 4 0.24 9.12 20.10
N SER A 5 1.41 9.32 20.74
CA SER A 5 2.68 9.08 20.06
C SER A 5 2.88 7.62 19.67
N MET A 6 2.54 6.68 20.57
CA MET A 6 2.68 5.24 20.29
C MET A 6 1.69 4.78 19.21
N ASP A 7 0.43 5.18 19.31
CA ASP A 7 -0.59 4.89 18.31
C ASP A 7 -0.20 5.49 16.96
N GLY A 8 0.27 6.73 16.93
CA GLY A 8 0.71 7.41 15.72
C GLY A 8 1.89 6.73 15.03
N ILE A 9 2.87 6.24 15.80
CA ILE A 9 4.00 5.48 15.25
C ILE A 9 3.50 4.17 14.61
N LEU A 10 2.63 3.42 15.30
CA LEU A 10 2.09 2.16 14.78
C LEU A 10 1.29 2.37 13.49
N LEU A 11 0.47 3.42 13.43
CA LEU A 11 -0.27 3.81 12.23
C LEU A 11 0.63 4.30 11.12
N GLY A 12 1.62 5.12 11.46
CA GLY A 12 2.59 5.64 10.52
C GLY A 12 3.40 4.55 9.82
N ILE A 13 3.73 3.46 10.53
CA ILE A 13 4.39 2.28 9.95
C ILE A 13 3.47 1.61 8.91
N LEU A 14 2.17 1.50 9.18
CA LEU A 14 1.20 0.95 8.24
C LEU A 14 1.07 1.85 6.99
N PHE A 15 0.97 3.17 7.19
CA PHE A 15 0.93 4.12 6.07
C PHE A 15 2.22 4.12 5.25
N ALA A 16 3.38 3.95 5.90
CA ALA A 16 4.64 3.78 5.21
C ALA A 16 4.64 2.56 4.28
N LEU A 17 4.00 1.44 4.67
CA LEU A 17 3.89 0.26 3.82
C LEU A 17 3.16 0.56 2.50
N ILE A 18 2.05 1.31 2.56
CA ILE A 18 1.32 1.74 1.37
C ILE A 18 2.18 2.67 0.52
N ALA A 19 2.88 3.60 1.17
CA ALA A 19 3.74 4.56 0.51
C ALA A 19 4.97 3.91 -0.15
N TYR A 20 5.49 2.81 0.37
CA TYR A 20 6.58 2.05 -0.29
C TYR A 20 6.18 1.56 -1.68
N GLY A 21 4.94 1.07 -1.84
CA GLY A 21 4.42 0.67 -3.14
C GLY A 21 4.38 1.84 -4.12
N MET A 22 3.84 2.98 -3.68
CA MET A 22 3.78 4.21 -4.48
C MET A 22 5.16 4.76 -4.81
N ALA A 23 6.08 4.80 -3.84
CA ALA A 23 7.45 5.28 -4.04
C ALA A 23 8.20 4.43 -5.08
N LEU A 24 8.02 3.10 -5.03
CA LEU A 24 8.59 2.18 -6.01
C LEU A 24 8.01 2.46 -7.41
N GLN A 25 6.70 2.53 -7.53
CA GLN A 25 6.02 2.74 -8.81
C GLN A 25 6.39 4.09 -9.43
N TRP A 26 6.28 5.17 -8.65
CA TRP A 26 6.61 6.52 -9.14
C TRP A 26 8.09 6.66 -9.48
N GLY A 27 8.99 6.13 -8.64
CA GLY A 27 10.43 6.19 -8.89
C GLY A 27 10.89 5.42 -10.13
N VAL A 28 10.12 4.42 -10.60
CA VAL A 28 10.52 3.57 -11.75
C VAL A 28 9.79 3.97 -13.03
N MET A 29 8.49 4.27 -12.93
CA MET A 29 7.61 4.49 -14.08
C MET A 29 7.31 5.97 -14.31
N ASN A 30 7.65 6.83 -13.35
CA ASN A 30 7.36 8.28 -13.36
C ASN A 30 5.87 8.59 -13.59
N ILE A 31 4.98 7.76 -13.05
CA ILE A 31 3.54 7.94 -13.08
C ILE A 31 2.97 8.14 -11.69
N ILE A 32 1.96 9.01 -11.59
CA ILE A 32 1.18 9.22 -10.37
C ILE A 32 -0.03 8.30 -10.42
N ASN A 33 -0.16 7.42 -9.42
CA ASN A 33 -1.26 6.48 -9.33
C ASN A 33 -2.31 6.93 -8.31
N ILE A 34 -3.39 7.54 -8.80
CA ILE A 34 -4.51 7.96 -7.95
C ILE A 34 -5.30 6.75 -7.42
N ALA A 35 -5.30 5.63 -8.15
CA ALA A 35 -5.97 4.40 -7.72
C ALA A 35 -5.24 3.64 -6.59
N GLN A 36 -4.18 4.20 -6.01
CA GLN A 36 -3.39 3.54 -4.97
C GLN A 36 -4.24 3.08 -3.79
N GLY A 37 -5.06 3.98 -3.24
CA GLY A 37 -5.91 3.67 -2.10
C GLY A 37 -7.01 2.68 -2.42
N GLU A 38 -7.54 2.70 -3.65
CA GLU A 38 -8.55 1.72 -4.08
C GLU A 38 -7.95 0.30 -4.16
N LEU A 39 -6.68 0.19 -4.58
CA LEU A 39 -5.96 -1.09 -4.52
C LEU A 39 -5.77 -1.57 -3.08
N VAL A 40 -5.56 -0.64 -2.13
CA VAL A 40 -5.49 -0.96 -0.70
C VAL A 40 -6.84 -1.48 -0.21
N ILE A 41 -7.92 -0.77 -0.49
CA ILE A 41 -9.27 -1.19 -0.06
C ILE A 41 -9.66 -2.52 -0.69
N MET A 42 -9.36 -2.73 -1.97
CA MET A 42 -9.57 -4.04 -2.64
C MET A 42 -8.83 -5.16 -1.89
N GLY A 43 -7.58 -4.93 -1.49
CA GLY A 43 -6.82 -5.86 -0.66
C GLY A 43 -7.50 -6.15 0.68
N GLY A 44 -8.09 -5.13 1.30
CA GLY A 44 -8.88 -5.27 2.53
C GLY A 44 -10.13 -6.12 2.34
N TYR A 45 -10.84 -5.94 1.23
CA TYR A 45 -12.02 -6.78 0.93
C TYR A 45 -11.66 -8.24 0.71
N ILE A 46 -10.49 -8.58 0.20
CA ILE A 46 -10.02 -9.98 0.11
C ILE A 46 -9.92 -10.58 1.52
N ALA A 47 -9.32 -9.86 2.48
CA ALA A 47 -9.24 -10.31 3.87
C ALA A 47 -10.62 -10.40 4.54
N TYR A 48 -11.51 -9.44 4.27
CA TYR A 48 -12.89 -9.48 4.72
C TYR A 48 -13.66 -10.68 4.16
N PHE A 49 -13.49 -11.00 2.88
CA PHE A 49 -14.12 -12.17 2.26
C PHE A 49 -13.66 -13.47 2.93
N MET A 50 -12.38 -13.57 3.29
CA MET A 50 -11.89 -14.73 4.06
C MET A 50 -12.55 -14.80 5.44
N TYR A 51 -12.73 -13.66 6.10
CA TYR A 51 -13.45 -13.59 7.39
C TYR A 51 -14.89 -14.10 7.27
N VAL A 52 -15.62 -13.66 6.25
CA VAL A 52 -16.98 -14.14 5.97
C VAL A 52 -17.02 -15.65 5.67
N ALA A 53 -15.97 -16.17 5.03
CA ALA A 53 -15.82 -17.62 4.77
C ALA A 53 -15.40 -18.42 6.02
N GLY A 54 -15.33 -17.81 7.20
CA GLY A 54 -14.94 -18.45 8.46
C GLY A 54 -13.43 -18.67 8.64
N ILE A 55 -12.61 -18.07 7.78
CA ILE A 55 -11.14 -18.12 7.85
C ILE A 55 -10.66 -16.88 8.60
N HIS A 56 -9.70 -17.06 9.53
CA HIS A 56 -9.17 -15.93 10.30
C HIS A 56 -8.59 -14.84 9.36
N PRO A 57 -8.99 -13.55 9.49
CA PRO A 57 -8.64 -12.49 8.54
C PRO A 57 -7.14 -12.22 8.43
N ALA A 58 -6.33 -12.63 9.43
CA ALA A 58 -4.86 -12.52 9.38
C ALA A 58 -4.24 -13.32 8.20
N TYR A 59 -4.89 -14.39 7.73
CA TYR A 59 -4.41 -15.10 6.53
C TYR A 59 -4.54 -14.25 5.26
N GLY A 60 -5.38 -13.21 5.28
CA GLY A 60 -5.45 -12.21 4.22
C GLY A 60 -4.10 -11.57 3.92
N VAL A 61 -3.24 -11.43 4.92
CA VAL A 61 -1.86 -10.90 4.76
C VAL A 61 -1.02 -11.75 3.80
N ILE A 62 -1.32 -13.04 3.63
CA ILE A 62 -0.60 -13.95 2.73
C ILE A 62 -1.34 -14.06 1.38
N VAL A 63 -2.65 -14.18 1.42
CA VAL A 63 -3.47 -14.44 0.22
C VAL A 63 -3.67 -13.17 -0.61
N SER A 64 -3.96 -12.04 0.06
CA SER A 64 -4.23 -10.77 -0.61
C SER A 64 -3.07 -10.29 -1.50
N PRO A 65 -1.79 -10.27 -1.06
CA PRO A 65 -0.71 -9.83 -1.92
C PRO A 65 -0.53 -10.71 -3.18
N ILE A 66 -0.82 -11.99 -3.09
CA ILE A 66 -0.73 -12.91 -4.25
C ILE A 66 -1.80 -12.53 -5.28
N ILE A 67 -3.05 -12.40 -4.85
CA ILE A 67 -4.15 -12.01 -5.74
C ILE A 67 -3.90 -10.61 -6.31
N MET A 68 -3.55 -9.66 -5.46
CA MET A 68 -3.32 -8.28 -5.85
C MET A 68 -2.12 -8.10 -6.79
N TYR A 69 -1.08 -8.96 -6.68
CA TYR A 69 0.01 -8.96 -7.64
C TYR A 69 -0.50 -9.22 -9.07
N PHE A 70 -1.34 -10.24 -9.25
CA PHE A 70 -1.91 -10.55 -10.56
C PHE A 70 -2.90 -9.49 -11.05
N VAL A 71 -3.70 -8.92 -10.14
CA VAL A 71 -4.57 -7.77 -10.44
C VAL A 71 -3.72 -6.59 -10.92
N GLY A 72 -2.64 -6.27 -10.22
CA GLY A 72 -1.72 -5.19 -10.61
C GLY A 72 -1.09 -5.43 -11.98
N VAL A 73 -0.56 -6.63 -12.24
CA VAL A 73 0.00 -6.99 -13.56
C VAL A 73 -1.07 -6.90 -14.65
N GLY A 74 -2.32 -7.30 -14.35
CA GLY A 74 -3.46 -7.17 -15.26
C GLY A 74 -3.78 -5.71 -15.57
N LEU A 75 -3.91 -4.85 -14.56
CA LEU A 75 -4.15 -3.41 -14.73
C LEU A 75 -3.03 -2.73 -15.52
N TYR A 76 -1.77 -3.11 -15.26
CA TYR A 76 -0.65 -2.63 -16.06
C TYR A 76 -0.85 -2.97 -17.54
N LYS A 77 -1.08 -4.23 -17.88
CA LYS A 77 -1.22 -4.67 -19.28
C LYS A 77 -2.43 -4.09 -19.99
N LEU A 78 -3.55 -3.90 -19.29
CA LEU A 78 -4.78 -3.41 -19.88
C LEU A 78 -4.77 -1.90 -20.12
N VAL A 79 -4.22 -1.13 -19.18
CA VAL A 79 -4.34 0.33 -19.18
C VAL A 79 -2.98 1.02 -19.07
N ILE A 80 -2.17 0.70 -18.07
CA ILE A 80 -1.00 1.51 -17.71
C ILE A 80 0.09 1.48 -18.78
N ASN A 81 0.31 0.35 -19.42
CA ASN A 81 1.31 0.24 -20.51
C ASN A 81 1.04 1.18 -21.69
N LYS A 82 -0.20 1.65 -21.88
CA LYS A 82 -0.58 2.58 -22.94
C LYS A 82 -0.32 4.04 -22.59
N VAL A 83 -0.09 4.31 -21.29
CA VAL A 83 0.03 5.69 -20.78
C VAL A 83 1.39 5.94 -20.10
N VAL A 84 2.18 4.92 -19.80
CA VAL A 84 3.47 5.03 -19.06
C VAL A 84 4.50 5.92 -19.77
N ASP A 85 4.51 5.93 -21.11
CA ASP A 85 5.42 6.75 -21.93
C ASP A 85 4.78 8.07 -22.42
N ARG A 86 3.61 8.43 -21.84
CA ARG A 86 2.87 9.64 -22.19
C ARG A 86 3.09 10.73 -21.14
N ASP A 87 2.48 11.89 -21.37
CA ASP A 87 2.48 12.99 -20.42
C ASP A 87 1.93 12.54 -19.04
N MET A 88 2.50 13.10 -17.95
CA MET A 88 2.09 12.80 -16.58
C MET A 88 0.59 13.03 -16.35
N PHE A 89 -0.02 14.04 -16.97
CA PHE A 89 -1.46 14.29 -16.88
C PHE A 89 -2.31 13.15 -17.45
N ILE A 90 -1.85 12.52 -18.53
CA ILE A 90 -2.55 11.37 -19.11
C ILE A 90 -2.53 10.19 -18.15
N SER A 91 -1.43 9.95 -17.44
CA SER A 91 -1.33 8.90 -16.45
C SER A 91 -2.22 9.17 -15.22
N ILE A 92 -2.30 10.42 -14.77
CA ILE A 92 -3.20 10.85 -13.68
C ILE A 92 -4.67 10.59 -14.09
N LEU A 93 -5.07 11.01 -15.29
CA LEU A 93 -6.44 10.81 -15.76
C LEU A 93 -6.79 9.32 -15.91
N ALA A 94 -5.87 8.52 -16.44
CA ALA A 94 -6.06 7.08 -16.58
C ALA A 94 -6.19 6.38 -15.22
N THR A 95 -5.32 6.72 -14.25
CA THR A 95 -5.37 6.14 -12.90
C THR A 95 -6.58 6.63 -12.09
N PHE A 96 -7.05 7.86 -12.33
CA PHE A 96 -8.30 8.35 -11.77
C PHE A 96 -9.50 7.58 -12.32
N GLY A 97 -9.52 7.29 -13.63
CA GLY A 97 -10.54 6.42 -14.22
C GLY A 97 -10.53 5.02 -13.63
N ILE A 98 -9.33 4.44 -13.40
CA ILE A 98 -9.18 3.15 -12.70
C ILE A 98 -9.71 3.25 -11.26
N SER A 99 -9.44 4.34 -10.54
CA SER A 99 -9.93 4.57 -9.17
C SER A 99 -11.45 4.51 -9.13
N ILE A 100 -12.15 5.29 -9.97
CA ILE A 100 -13.61 5.31 -10.03
C ILE A 100 -14.16 3.92 -10.38
N LEU A 101 -13.58 3.28 -11.40
CA LEU A 101 -14.02 1.96 -11.84
C LEU A 101 -13.87 0.91 -10.73
N THR A 102 -12.73 0.89 -10.05
CA THR A 102 -12.45 -0.03 -8.94
C THR A 102 -13.39 0.22 -7.76
N GLN A 103 -13.63 1.49 -7.43
CA GLN A 103 -14.55 1.90 -6.37
C GLN A 103 -15.99 1.42 -6.66
N GLN A 104 -16.49 1.66 -7.89
CA GLN A 104 -17.83 1.23 -8.29
C GLN A 104 -17.93 -0.29 -8.37
N LEU A 105 -16.88 -0.97 -8.81
CA LEU A 105 -16.84 -2.43 -8.84
C LEU A 105 -16.91 -3.02 -7.42
N MET A 106 -16.16 -2.47 -6.47
CA MET A 106 -16.23 -2.88 -5.06
C MET A 106 -17.62 -2.62 -4.48
N ASN A 107 -18.22 -1.45 -4.77
CA ASN A 107 -19.58 -1.13 -4.34
C ASN A 107 -20.62 -2.09 -4.94
N PHE A 108 -20.46 -2.48 -6.19
CA PHE A 108 -21.37 -3.42 -6.86
C PHE A 108 -21.27 -4.83 -6.27
N ILE A 109 -20.05 -5.30 -5.93
CA ILE A 109 -19.80 -6.66 -5.42
C ILE A 109 -20.12 -6.78 -3.92
N PHE A 110 -19.69 -5.79 -3.12
CA PHE A 110 -19.74 -5.86 -1.65
C PHE A 110 -20.82 -4.96 -1.02
N GLY A 111 -21.47 -4.12 -1.82
CA GLY A 111 -22.42 -3.11 -1.33
C GLY A 111 -21.71 -1.87 -0.77
N ALA A 112 -22.52 -0.89 -0.34
CA ALA A 112 -22.04 0.37 0.23
C ALA A 112 -21.90 0.32 1.77
N ASP A 113 -22.09 -0.85 2.37
CA ASP A 113 -22.08 -0.99 3.83
C ASP A 113 -20.67 -0.91 4.38
N VAL A 114 -20.57 -0.38 5.62
CA VAL A 114 -19.34 -0.39 6.38
C VAL A 114 -19.13 -1.78 6.96
N VAL A 115 -18.03 -2.40 6.63
CA VAL A 115 -17.70 -3.77 7.09
C VAL A 115 -16.46 -3.78 7.97
N VAL A 116 -16.37 -4.76 8.86
CA VAL A 116 -15.24 -4.97 9.78
C VAL A 116 -14.88 -6.44 9.78
N ALA A 117 -13.61 -6.75 9.63
CA ALA A 117 -13.09 -8.09 9.82
C ALA A 117 -12.59 -8.24 11.26
N ASN A 118 -13.48 -8.66 12.16
CA ASN A 118 -13.13 -8.79 13.58
C ASN A 118 -12.13 -9.94 13.78
N SER A 119 -10.94 -9.62 14.29
CA SER A 119 -9.84 -10.57 14.46
C SER A 119 -9.69 -11.11 15.87
N ASN A 120 -10.49 -10.62 16.84
CA ASN A 120 -10.46 -11.02 18.26
C ASN A 120 -9.06 -10.97 18.93
N PHE A 121 -8.18 -10.08 18.47
CA PHE A 121 -6.81 -10.00 18.99
C PHE A 121 -6.72 -9.45 20.42
N GLY A 122 -7.79 -8.88 20.98
CA GLY A 122 -7.76 -8.27 22.31
C GLY A 122 -6.92 -6.98 22.40
N THR A 123 -6.65 -6.54 23.62
CA THR A 123 -5.85 -5.33 23.91
C THR A 123 -4.75 -5.66 24.89
N THR A 124 -3.56 -5.07 24.71
CA THR A 124 -2.45 -5.15 25.65
C THR A 124 -2.33 -3.83 26.41
N MET A 125 -2.24 -3.92 27.74
CA MET A 125 -2.02 -2.77 28.60
C MET A 125 -0.53 -2.68 28.94
N LEU A 126 0.08 -1.51 28.68
CA LEU A 126 1.47 -1.21 28.99
C LEU A 126 1.54 -0.09 30.06
N PHE A 127 2.67 -0.01 30.77
CA PHE A 127 2.94 1.03 31.76
C PHE A 127 1.85 1.15 32.85
N ASP A 128 1.61 0.07 33.58
CA ASP A 128 0.70 0.09 34.75
C ASP A 128 -0.72 0.61 34.44
N ASN A 129 -1.30 0.15 33.32
CA ASN A 129 -2.59 0.53 32.77
C ASN A 129 -2.71 1.97 32.21
N SER A 130 -1.62 2.70 32.07
CA SER A 130 -1.65 4.07 31.53
C SER A 130 -1.71 4.15 30.00
N VAL A 131 -1.35 3.06 29.29
CA VAL A 131 -1.39 2.98 27.80
C VAL A 131 -2.09 1.71 27.37
N THR A 132 -3.18 1.83 26.64
CA THR A 132 -3.94 0.70 26.08
C THR A 132 -3.72 0.61 24.59
N LEU A 133 -3.04 -0.43 24.11
CA LEU A 133 -2.78 -0.64 22.70
C LEU A 133 -3.59 -1.84 22.17
N PRO A 134 -4.41 -1.65 21.12
CA PRO A 134 -5.03 -2.78 20.42
C PRO A 134 -3.97 -3.69 19.79
N ASN A 135 -4.03 -4.98 20.09
CA ASN A 135 -3.06 -5.94 19.55
C ASN A 135 -3.11 -6.02 18.02
N SER A 136 -4.23 -5.65 17.40
CA SER A 136 -4.36 -5.52 15.95
C SER A 136 -3.43 -4.45 15.37
N LYS A 137 -3.25 -3.29 16.04
CA LYS A 137 -2.31 -2.23 15.61
C LYS A 137 -0.86 -2.72 15.73
N ILE A 138 -0.51 -3.40 16.83
CA ILE A 138 0.83 -3.96 17.04
C ILE A 138 1.14 -5.02 15.97
N PHE A 139 0.21 -5.95 15.73
CA PHE A 139 0.34 -6.96 14.68
C PHE A 139 0.54 -6.30 13.30
N SER A 140 -0.27 -5.29 12.98
CA SER A 140 -0.19 -4.56 11.72
C SER A 140 1.16 -3.88 11.53
N ALA A 141 1.70 -3.24 12.58
CA ALA A 141 3.01 -2.59 12.54
C ALA A 141 4.14 -3.62 12.33
N VAL A 142 4.14 -4.72 13.08
CA VAL A 142 5.16 -5.77 12.94
C VAL A 142 5.16 -6.37 11.55
N VAL A 143 3.99 -6.72 11.03
CA VAL A 143 3.85 -7.26 9.68
C VAL A 143 4.31 -6.24 8.63
N SER A 144 3.92 -4.96 8.77
CA SER A 144 4.35 -3.90 7.87
C SER A 144 5.88 -3.75 7.82
N VAL A 145 6.54 -3.81 8.97
CA VAL A 145 8.02 -3.77 9.04
C VAL A 145 8.64 -4.98 8.34
N ILE A 146 8.10 -6.18 8.54
CA ILE A 146 8.58 -7.40 7.89
C ILE A 146 8.49 -7.26 6.36
N PHE A 147 7.36 -6.80 5.84
CA PHE A 147 7.18 -6.61 4.40
C PHE A 147 8.05 -5.48 3.84
N ALA A 148 8.23 -4.38 4.59
CA ALA A 148 9.14 -3.29 4.21
C ALA A 148 10.60 -3.76 4.10
N ILE A 149 11.08 -4.50 5.12
CA ILE A 149 12.43 -5.10 5.11
C ILE A 149 12.55 -6.11 3.96
N GLY A 150 11.54 -6.96 3.78
CA GLY A 150 11.48 -7.94 2.68
C GLY A 150 11.56 -7.27 1.31
N LEU A 151 10.84 -6.16 1.10
CA LEU A 151 10.91 -5.38 -0.13
C LEU A 151 12.32 -4.83 -0.36
N VAL A 152 12.93 -4.20 0.64
CA VAL A 152 14.29 -3.63 0.53
C VAL A 152 15.31 -4.72 0.21
N PHE A 153 15.21 -5.88 0.89
CA PHE A 153 16.07 -7.02 0.63
C PHE A 153 15.87 -7.59 -0.79
N TYR A 154 14.61 -7.75 -1.20
CA TYR A 154 14.25 -8.19 -2.54
C TYR A 154 14.81 -7.24 -3.61
N MET A 155 14.61 -5.94 -3.43
CA MET A 155 15.14 -4.92 -4.33
C MET A 155 16.68 -4.95 -4.43
N LYS A 156 17.39 -5.22 -3.32
CA LYS A 156 18.86 -5.26 -3.30
C LYS A 156 19.43 -6.54 -3.91
N LYS A 157 18.83 -7.70 -3.67
CA LYS A 157 19.42 -9.02 -3.98
C LYS A 157 18.89 -9.66 -5.25
N SER A 158 17.62 -9.44 -5.64
CA SER A 158 17.00 -10.13 -6.77
C SER A 158 17.49 -9.61 -8.13
N LYS A 159 17.41 -10.47 -9.15
CA LYS A 159 17.67 -10.07 -10.56
C LYS A 159 16.68 -9.00 -11.01
N LEU A 160 15.38 -9.16 -10.65
CA LEU A 160 14.34 -8.20 -10.97
C LEU A 160 14.57 -6.85 -10.26
N GLY A 161 14.96 -6.86 -8.98
CA GLY A 161 15.28 -5.64 -8.25
C GLY A 161 16.45 -4.86 -8.87
N ARG A 162 17.46 -5.55 -9.43
CA ARG A 162 18.53 -4.88 -10.20
C ARG A 162 18.00 -4.26 -11.49
N ALA A 163 17.15 -4.99 -12.23
CA ALA A 163 16.52 -4.48 -13.44
C ALA A 163 15.63 -3.26 -13.16
N ILE A 164 14.83 -3.31 -12.09
CA ILE A 164 14.00 -2.18 -11.63
C ILE A 164 14.86 -0.94 -11.37
N ARG A 165 15.95 -1.06 -10.61
CA ARG A 165 16.84 0.07 -10.30
C ARG A 165 17.55 0.61 -11.55
N ALA A 166 17.97 -0.26 -12.47
CA ALA A 166 18.57 0.17 -13.73
C ALA A 166 17.55 0.95 -14.59
N THR A 167 16.32 0.45 -14.68
CA THR A 167 15.23 1.11 -15.43
C THR A 167 14.85 2.45 -14.78
N ALA A 168 14.84 2.53 -13.44
CA ALA A 168 14.55 3.77 -12.71
C ALA A 168 15.61 4.86 -12.96
N GLN A 169 16.88 4.48 -13.17
CA GLN A 169 17.93 5.44 -13.49
C GLN A 169 17.83 5.95 -14.95
N ASN A 170 17.67 5.04 -15.89
CA ASN A 170 17.50 5.37 -17.30
C ASN A 170 16.88 4.19 -18.06
N ALA A 171 15.57 4.28 -18.31
CA ALA A 171 14.81 3.22 -18.97
C ALA A 171 15.32 2.97 -20.42
N ARG A 172 15.73 4.03 -21.15
CA ARG A 172 16.26 3.90 -22.52
C ARG A 172 17.60 3.17 -22.53
N ALA A 173 18.52 3.54 -21.64
CA ALA A 173 19.81 2.88 -21.52
C ALA A 173 19.65 1.41 -21.06
N ALA A 174 18.78 1.14 -20.10
CA ALA A 174 18.47 -0.21 -19.64
C ALA A 174 17.95 -1.09 -20.78
N LYS A 175 17.07 -0.56 -21.63
CA LYS A 175 16.55 -1.27 -22.81
C LYS A 175 17.65 -1.61 -23.83
N ILE A 176 18.59 -0.69 -24.08
CA ILE A 176 19.75 -0.92 -24.96
C ILE A 176 20.64 -2.04 -24.41
N LEU A 177 20.79 -2.13 -23.08
CA LEU A 177 21.55 -3.18 -22.39
C LEU A 177 20.78 -4.50 -22.26
N GLY A 178 19.63 -4.66 -22.94
CA GLY A 178 18.88 -5.91 -23.00
C GLY A 178 17.87 -6.11 -21.84
N VAL A 179 17.61 -5.09 -21.03
CA VAL A 179 16.55 -5.16 -19.99
C VAL A 179 15.19 -5.00 -20.67
N ASP A 180 14.30 -5.96 -20.45
CA ASP A 180 12.90 -5.88 -20.87
C ASP A 180 12.12 -4.92 -19.92
N THR A 181 12.07 -3.65 -20.32
CA THR A 181 11.44 -2.59 -19.52
C THR A 181 9.94 -2.79 -19.32
N GLU A 182 9.25 -3.42 -20.29
CA GLU A 182 7.80 -3.70 -20.14
C GLU A 182 7.56 -4.72 -19.04
N LYS A 183 8.35 -5.79 -18.97
CA LYS A 183 8.28 -6.78 -17.87
C LYS A 183 8.65 -6.16 -16.55
N VAL A 184 9.64 -5.26 -16.53
CA VAL A 184 10.02 -4.52 -15.31
C VAL A 184 8.89 -3.65 -14.81
N TYR A 185 8.23 -2.90 -15.69
CA TYR A 185 7.08 -2.06 -15.33
C TYR A 185 5.88 -2.88 -14.84
N ALA A 186 5.55 -3.97 -15.56
CA ALA A 186 4.48 -4.88 -15.15
C ALA A 186 4.73 -5.47 -13.74
N ALA A 187 5.96 -5.92 -13.49
CA ALA A 187 6.34 -6.47 -12.20
C ALA A 187 6.35 -5.38 -11.09
N THR A 188 6.81 -4.16 -11.41
CA THR A 188 6.81 -3.03 -10.46
C THR A 188 5.39 -2.68 -10.04
N PHE A 189 4.45 -2.59 -10.99
CA PHE A 189 3.04 -2.34 -10.71
C PHE A 189 2.39 -3.49 -9.92
N GLY A 190 2.75 -4.73 -10.27
CA GLY A 190 2.32 -5.92 -9.53
C GLY A 190 2.82 -5.92 -8.07
N ILE A 191 4.09 -5.60 -7.84
CA ILE A 191 4.67 -5.49 -6.48
C ILE A 191 3.98 -4.37 -5.70
N ASN A 192 3.73 -3.21 -6.33
CA ASN A 192 2.96 -2.13 -5.70
C ASN A 192 1.58 -2.62 -5.27
N ALA A 193 0.82 -3.25 -6.16
CA ALA A 193 -0.50 -3.79 -5.85
C ALA A 193 -0.45 -4.88 -4.76
N ALA A 194 0.59 -5.72 -4.75
CA ALA A 194 0.81 -6.71 -3.68
C ALA A 194 1.01 -6.05 -2.31
N LEU A 195 1.81 -4.98 -2.23
CA LEU A 195 1.99 -4.21 -1.00
C LEU A 195 0.68 -3.54 -0.55
N CYS A 196 -0.11 -3.01 -1.50
CA CYS A 196 -1.47 -2.54 -1.23
C CYS A 196 -2.35 -3.66 -0.67
N GLY A 197 -2.23 -4.88 -1.20
CA GLY A 197 -2.93 -6.06 -0.70
C GLY A 197 -2.60 -6.38 0.75
N VAL A 198 -1.32 -6.38 1.12
CA VAL A 198 -0.88 -6.55 2.52
C VAL A 198 -1.46 -5.45 3.40
N ALA A 199 -1.24 -4.19 3.03
CA ALA A 199 -1.68 -3.04 3.81
C ALA A 199 -3.22 -3.03 3.97
N GLY A 200 -3.95 -3.34 2.90
CA GLY A 200 -5.41 -3.45 2.93
C GLY A 200 -5.90 -4.54 3.89
N SER A 201 -5.25 -5.71 3.89
CA SER A 201 -5.57 -6.78 4.84
C SER A 201 -5.34 -6.34 6.29
N LEU A 202 -4.29 -5.58 6.55
CA LEU A 202 -3.99 -5.03 7.88
C LEU A 202 -4.99 -3.93 8.27
N ILE A 203 -5.42 -3.10 7.32
CA ILE A 203 -6.48 -2.11 7.52
C ILE A 203 -7.81 -2.80 7.86
N ALA A 204 -8.17 -3.88 7.14
CA ALA A 204 -9.39 -4.64 7.42
C ALA A 204 -9.47 -5.19 8.85
N ILE A 205 -8.31 -5.52 9.43
CA ILE A 205 -8.19 -6.04 10.81
C ILE A 205 -8.23 -4.90 11.83
N THR A 206 -7.77 -3.72 11.47
CA THR A 206 -7.53 -2.61 12.41
C THR A 206 -8.63 -1.56 12.35
N PHE A 207 -9.21 -1.34 11.17
CA PHE A 207 -10.19 -0.30 10.87
C PHE A 207 -11.41 -0.85 10.15
N THR A 208 -12.41 0.03 10.00
CA THR A 208 -13.57 -0.24 9.15
C THR A 208 -13.21 -0.12 7.67
N LEU A 209 -13.81 -0.97 6.85
CA LEU A 209 -13.73 -0.90 5.40
C LEU A 209 -15.01 -0.34 4.82
N HIS A 210 -14.84 0.52 3.81
CA HIS A 210 -15.94 1.04 3.01
C HIS A 210 -15.41 1.30 1.59
N PRO A 211 -16.17 1.05 0.52
CA PRO A 211 -15.68 1.21 -0.85
C PRO A 211 -15.16 2.61 -1.21
N TYR A 212 -15.62 3.64 -0.49
CA TYR A 212 -15.30 5.05 -0.78
C TYR A 212 -14.16 5.64 0.07
N VAL A 213 -13.48 4.85 0.93
CA VAL A 213 -12.38 5.36 1.78
C VAL A 213 -10.99 5.20 1.15
N GLY A 214 -10.89 4.84 -0.13
CA GLY A 214 -9.60 4.66 -0.80
C GLY A 214 -8.82 5.97 -0.95
N LEU A 215 -9.48 7.05 -1.36
CA LEU A 215 -8.83 8.33 -1.64
C LEU A 215 -7.97 8.88 -0.48
N PRO A 216 -8.42 8.90 0.78
CA PRO A 216 -7.57 9.27 1.92
C PRO A 216 -6.24 8.49 1.99
N TYR A 217 -6.23 7.20 1.72
CA TYR A 217 -5.00 6.40 1.71
C TYR A 217 -4.08 6.75 0.53
N THR A 218 -4.65 7.12 -0.63
CA THR A 218 -3.88 7.66 -1.76
C THR A 218 -3.18 8.94 -1.35
N VAL A 219 -3.91 9.89 -0.76
CA VAL A 219 -3.38 11.20 -0.35
C VAL A 219 -2.28 11.05 0.69
N ARG A 220 -2.48 10.22 1.73
CA ARG A 220 -1.45 9.92 2.74
C ARG A 220 -0.18 9.35 2.11
N SER A 221 -0.33 8.37 1.23
CA SER A 221 0.81 7.75 0.54
C SER A 221 1.58 8.78 -0.30
N PHE A 222 0.85 9.66 -0.95
CA PHE A 222 1.42 10.72 -1.77
C PHE A 222 2.21 11.72 -0.93
N MET A 223 1.63 12.20 0.19
CA MET A 223 2.31 13.07 1.14
C MET A 223 3.61 12.45 1.66
N ILE A 224 3.55 11.17 2.09
CA ILE A 224 4.71 10.45 2.59
C ILE A 224 5.82 10.38 1.54
N VAL A 225 5.48 10.04 0.29
CA VAL A 225 6.47 9.91 -0.79
C VAL A 225 7.10 11.24 -1.17
N ILE A 226 6.32 12.33 -1.19
CA ILE A 226 6.85 13.68 -1.48
C ILE A 226 7.81 14.13 -0.38
N VAL A 227 7.43 13.99 0.89
CA VAL A 227 8.27 14.38 2.03
C VAL A 227 9.55 13.54 2.12
N ALA A 228 9.42 12.24 1.83
CA ALA A 228 10.56 11.31 1.81
C ALA A 228 11.56 11.61 0.68
N GLY A 229 11.08 12.15 -0.43
CA GLY A 229 11.80 12.24 -1.70
C GLY A 229 11.74 10.94 -2.51
N LEU A 230 11.63 11.09 -3.82
CA LEU A 230 11.49 9.95 -4.75
C LEU A 230 12.69 9.00 -4.68
N GLY A 231 12.42 7.71 -4.53
CA GLY A 231 13.45 6.67 -4.48
C GLY A 231 14.16 6.51 -3.13
N ASN A 232 13.85 7.33 -2.12
CA ASN A 232 14.46 7.26 -0.79
C ASN A 232 13.62 6.35 0.14
N LEU A 233 13.83 5.04 0.05
CA LEU A 233 13.09 4.07 0.88
C LEU A 233 13.21 4.31 2.40
N PRO A 234 14.40 4.59 2.98
CA PRO A 234 14.49 4.95 4.40
C PRO A 234 13.68 6.21 4.75
N GLY A 235 13.68 7.20 3.86
CA GLY A 235 12.88 8.42 4.02
C GLY A 235 11.38 8.13 4.10
N VAL A 236 10.86 7.16 3.33
CA VAL A 236 9.44 6.76 3.38
C VAL A 236 9.05 6.25 4.77
N ALA A 237 9.91 5.44 5.43
CA ALA A 237 9.64 4.98 6.79
C ALA A 237 9.52 6.15 7.78
N LEU A 238 10.50 7.06 7.77
CA LEU A 238 10.52 8.20 8.69
C LEU A 238 9.37 9.17 8.44
N SER A 239 9.08 9.47 7.17
CA SER A 239 7.96 10.34 6.79
C SER A 239 6.62 9.72 7.14
N GLY A 240 6.47 8.40 6.99
CA GLY A 240 5.26 7.69 7.39
C GLY A 240 5.01 7.74 8.89
N MET A 241 6.04 7.46 9.69
CA MET A 241 5.97 7.59 11.15
C MET A 241 5.65 9.03 11.57
N GLY A 242 6.29 10.02 10.94
CA GLY A 242 6.04 11.43 11.20
C GLY A 242 4.61 11.84 10.91
N LEU A 243 4.05 11.40 9.76
CA LEU A 243 2.66 11.66 9.40
C LEU A 243 1.68 11.01 10.39
N GLY A 244 1.91 9.73 10.75
CA GLY A 244 1.05 9.03 11.70
C GLY A 244 1.03 9.68 13.08
N VAL A 245 2.20 10.11 13.58
CA VAL A 245 2.27 10.87 14.83
C VAL A 245 1.52 12.20 14.71
N PHE A 246 1.69 12.92 13.61
CA PHE A 246 1.01 14.19 13.38
C PHE A 246 -0.52 14.04 13.33
N GLU A 247 -1.04 13.02 12.64
CA GLU A 247 -2.48 12.73 12.59
C GLU A 247 -3.04 12.43 13.98
N GLU A 248 -2.43 11.53 14.75
CA GLU A 248 -2.90 11.18 16.10
C GLU A 248 -2.83 12.36 17.09
N PHE A 249 -1.85 13.24 16.95
CA PHE A 249 -1.82 14.47 17.75
C PHE A 249 -2.93 15.45 17.35
N SER A 250 -3.23 15.55 16.05
CA SER A 250 -4.32 16.40 15.56
C SER A 250 -5.69 15.93 16.02
N ASP A 251 -5.89 14.61 16.11
CA ASP A 251 -7.14 14.03 16.61
C ASP A 251 -7.31 14.16 18.13
N TYR A 252 -6.19 14.38 18.85
CA TYR A 252 -6.20 14.52 20.31
C TYR A 252 -6.47 15.96 20.79
N ILE A 253 -6.30 16.98 19.94
CA ILE A 253 -6.52 18.40 20.25
C ILE A 253 -7.94 18.80 19.93
#